data_834a3797d6c49e066c11111f1424201b
#
_entry.id   834a3797d6c49e066c11111f1424201b
#
_cell.length_a   1.000
_cell.length_b   1.000
_cell.length_c   1.000
_cell.angle_alpha   90.00
_cell.angle_beta   90.00
_cell.angle_gamma   90.00
#
_symmetry.space_group_name_H-M   'P 1'
#
loop_
_entity.id
_entity.type
_entity.pdbx_description
1 polymer ?
#
loop_
_entity_poly.entity_id
_entity_poly.type
_entity_poly.pdbx_seq_one_letter_code
_entity_poly.pdbx_strand_id
1 'polypeptide(L)'
;MNDDPLRIDKWLWAARFFKTRSLAAKAVDGGKVRLNGEGAKPSRALKPGDELAIRLGELEWVVEVRALSKQRGPAAQAALLYAERADSRERREAAIAARKVQAHPAASVKGRPTKKDRRLIHRFTGS
;
A
#
# COMPACT_ATOMS: atom_id res chain seq x y z
N MET A 1 -24.75 -8.77 6.65
CA MET A 1 -24.72 -8.07 6.19
C MET A 1 -24.28 -6.87 6.48
N ASN A 2 -23.44 -6.44 6.18
CA ASN A 2 -22.82 -5.33 6.55
C ASN A 2 -22.71 -4.38 5.46
N ASP A 3 -23.80 -3.82 5.14
CA ASP A 3 -23.86 -2.70 4.23
C ASP A 3 -23.68 -1.39 4.97
N ASP A 4 -23.32 -1.47 6.24
CA ASP A 4 -23.05 -0.26 7.01
C ASP A 4 -21.86 0.47 6.44
N PRO A 5 -21.95 1.80 6.28
CA PRO A 5 -20.82 2.58 5.79
C PRO A 5 -19.62 2.40 6.71
N LEU A 6 -18.47 2.20 6.11
CA LEU A 6 -17.23 2.08 6.85
C LEU A 6 -16.31 3.23 6.43
N ARG A 7 -15.73 3.93 7.41
CA ARG A 7 -14.82 5.03 7.14
C ARG A 7 -13.59 4.52 6.38
N ILE A 8 -13.12 5.33 5.44
CA ILE A 8 -11.98 4.97 4.61
C ILE A 8 -10.72 4.71 5.45
N ASP A 9 -10.50 5.50 6.51
CA ASP A 9 -9.33 5.32 7.37
C ASP A 9 -9.39 3.98 8.10
N LYS A 10 -10.57 3.57 8.54
CA LYS A 10 -10.73 2.29 9.21
C LYS A 10 -10.57 1.12 8.26
N TRP A 11 -11.11 1.24 7.04
CA TRP A 11 -10.96 0.20 6.03
C TRP A 11 -9.49 0.00 5.64
N LEU A 12 -8.75 1.10 5.45
CA LEU A 12 -7.34 1.04 5.10
C LEU A 12 -6.52 0.34 6.19
N TRP A 13 -6.87 0.59 7.45
CA TRP A 13 -6.26 -0.09 8.57
C TRP A 13 -6.64 -1.58 8.59
N ALA A 14 -7.93 -1.90 8.39
CA ALA A 14 -8.40 -3.28 8.37
C ALA A 14 -7.79 -4.09 7.21
N ALA A 15 -7.62 -3.44 6.06
CA ALA A 15 -7.01 -4.07 4.88
C ALA A 15 -5.49 -4.12 4.95
N ARG A 16 -4.91 -3.63 6.04
CA ARG A 16 -3.47 -3.68 6.32
C ARG A 16 -2.60 -2.82 5.42
N PHE A 17 -3.17 -1.79 4.81
CA PHE A 17 -2.37 -0.81 4.08
C PHE A 17 -1.61 0.11 5.03
N PHE A 18 -2.13 0.32 6.24
CA PHE A 18 -1.48 1.15 7.26
C PHE A 18 -1.51 0.43 8.60
N LYS A 19 -0.49 0.66 9.39
CA LYS A 19 -0.36 0.01 10.71
C LYS A 19 -1.37 0.51 11.71
N THR A 20 -1.79 1.77 11.61
CA THR A 20 -2.74 2.37 12.53
C THR A 20 -3.76 3.19 11.76
N ARG A 21 -4.92 3.42 12.39
CA ARG A 21 -5.94 4.29 11.78
C ARG A 21 -5.44 5.73 11.66
N SER A 22 -4.62 6.17 12.60
CA SER A 22 -4.07 7.53 12.56
C SER A 22 -3.21 7.74 11.32
N LEU A 23 -2.38 6.75 10.97
CA LEU A 23 -1.57 6.81 9.76
C LEU A 23 -2.44 6.80 8.51
N ALA A 24 -3.48 5.98 8.51
CA ALA A 24 -4.42 5.94 7.40
C ALA A 24 -5.13 7.28 7.23
N ALA A 25 -5.60 7.86 8.32
CA ALA A 25 -6.28 9.16 8.28
C ALA A 25 -5.36 10.26 7.76
N LYS A 26 -4.10 10.27 8.19
CA LYS A 26 -3.12 11.25 7.71
C LYS A 26 -2.87 11.10 6.21
N ALA A 27 -2.80 9.86 5.73
CA ALA A 27 -2.57 9.60 4.31
C ALA A 27 -3.74 10.09 3.46
N VAL A 28 -4.97 9.84 3.90
CA VAL A 28 -6.17 10.32 3.22
C VAL A 28 -6.21 11.84 3.21
N ASP A 29 -5.98 12.45 4.37
CA ASP A 29 -6.01 13.89 4.52
C ASP A 29 -4.91 14.57 3.72
N GLY A 30 -3.77 13.93 3.59
CA GLY A 30 -2.63 14.45 2.82
C GLY A 30 -2.71 14.19 1.32
N GLY A 31 -3.79 13.61 0.83
CA GLY A 31 -3.95 13.36 -0.60
C GLY A 31 -3.23 12.13 -1.12
N LYS A 32 -2.67 11.30 -0.24
CA LYS A 32 -1.99 10.07 -0.66
C LYS A 32 -2.97 8.95 -0.97
N VAL A 33 -4.21 9.08 -0.55
CA VAL A 33 -5.27 8.13 -0.85
C VAL A 33 -6.39 8.91 -1.54
N ARG A 34 -6.82 8.44 -2.70
CA ARG A 34 -7.90 9.04 -3.46
C ARG A 34 -9.01 8.03 -3.66
N LEU A 35 -10.24 8.51 -3.60
CA LEU A 35 -11.43 7.70 -3.80
C LEU A 35 -12.04 8.03 -5.15
N ASN A 36 -12.10 7.04 -6.03
CA ASN A 36 -12.64 7.20 -7.38
C ASN A 36 -12.01 8.37 -8.13
N GLY A 37 -10.68 8.54 -7.95
CA GLY A 37 -9.93 9.58 -8.61
C GLY A 37 -9.96 10.95 -7.94
N GLU A 38 -10.65 11.08 -6.81
CA GLU A 38 -10.79 12.35 -6.12
C GLU A 38 -10.27 12.29 -4.70
N GLY A 39 -9.88 13.45 -4.17
CA GLY A 39 -9.52 13.53 -2.77
C GLY A 39 -10.70 13.25 -1.87
N ALA A 40 -10.45 12.70 -0.71
CA ALA A 40 -11.49 12.35 0.24
C ALA A 40 -11.06 12.74 1.65
N LYS A 41 -12.04 12.82 2.55
CA LYS A 41 -11.76 13.01 3.98
C LYS A 41 -11.63 11.65 4.65
N PRO A 42 -10.87 11.55 5.75
CA PRO A 42 -10.72 10.27 6.45
C PRO A 42 -12.03 9.64 6.90
N SER A 43 -13.04 10.45 7.14
CA SER A 43 -14.36 9.97 7.57
C SER A 43 -15.25 9.54 6.42
N ARG A 44 -14.80 9.67 5.17
CA ARG A 44 -15.60 9.29 4.00
C ARG A 44 -15.98 7.83 4.06
N ALA A 45 -17.25 7.53 3.83
CA ALA A 45 -17.75 6.16 3.80
C ALA A 45 -17.36 5.45 2.51
N LEU A 46 -16.96 4.19 2.63
CA LEU A 46 -16.65 3.34 1.49
C LEU A 46 -17.78 2.37 1.22
N LYS A 47 -17.90 1.96 -0.04
CA LYS A 47 -18.81 0.91 -0.48
C LYS A 47 -18.04 -0.10 -1.30
N PRO A 48 -18.46 -1.37 -1.33
CA PRO A 48 -17.91 -2.32 -2.30
C PRO A 48 -18.07 -1.77 -3.72
N GLY A 49 -17.03 -1.92 -4.52
CA GLY A 49 -16.97 -1.36 -5.86
C GLY A 49 -16.26 -0.03 -5.97
N ASP A 50 -16.03 0.66 -4.86
CA ASP A 50 -15.24 1.89 -4.89
C ASP A 50 -13.79 1.58 -5.26
N GLU A 51 -13.16 2.51 -5.97
CA GLU A 51 -11.76 2.37 -6.35
C GLU A 51 -10.90 3.32 -5.51
N LEU A 52 -9.83 2.80 -4.96
CA LEU A 52 -8.89 3.57 -4.16
C LEU A 52 -7.52 3.58 -4.83
N ALA A 53 -6.92 4.75 -4.95
CA ALA A 53 -5.53 4.90 -5.30
C ALA A 53 -4.77 5.22 -4.02
N ILE A 54 -3.86 4.34 -3.65
CA ILE A 54 -3.14 4.41 -2.37
C ILE A 54 -1.66 4.56 -2.65
N ARG A 55 -1.09 5.65 -2.19
CA ARG A 55 0.34 5.90 -2.37
C ARG A 55 1.09 5.51 -1.10
N LEU A 56 1.97 4.53 -1.23
CA LEU A 56 2.82 4.07 -0.13
C LEU A 56 4.27 4.32 -0.54
N GLY A 57 4.86 5.39 0.00
CA GLY A 57 6.19 5.81 -0.42
C GLY A 57 6.20 6.21 -1.89
N GLU A 58 7.01 5.53 -2.69
CA GLU A 58 7.08 5.80 -4.13
C GLU A 58 6.17 4.87 -4.94
N LEU A 59 5.50 3.95 -4.29
CA LEU A 59 4.64 2.97 -4.97
C LEU A 59 3.18 3.40 -4.87
N GLU A 60 2.43 3.11 -5.91
CA GLU A 60 1.00 3.38 -5.92
C GLU A 60 0.23 2.10 -6.16
N TRP A 61 -0.79 1.89 -5.35
CA TRP A 61 -1.71 0.78 -5.47
C TRP A 61 -3.05 1.31 -5.94
N VAL A 62 -3.61 0.73 -6.98
CA VAL A 62 -4.98 1.03 -7.37
C VAL A 62 -5.80 -0.23 -7.16
N VAL A 63 -6.71 -0.17 -6.20
CA VAL A 63 -7.46 -1.34 -5.77
C VAL A 63 -8.96 -1.06 -5.80
N GLU A 64 -9.73 -2.12 -6.01
CA GLU A 64 -11.18 -2.04 -5.92
C GLU A 64 -11.59 -2.61 -4.56
N VAL A 65 -12.46 -1.91 -3.86
CA VAL A 65 -13.00 -2.38 -2.58
C VAL A 65 -13.96 -3.53 -2.87
N ARG A 66 -13.67 -4.70 -2.32
CA ARG A 66 -14.48 -5.90 -2.50
C ARG A 66 -15.38 -6.19 -1.30
N ALA A 67 -14.86 -5.93 -0.10
CA ALA A 67 -15.61 -6.19 1.12
C ALA A 67 -15.23 -5.17 2.18
N LEU A 68 -16.13 -4.96 3.12
CA LEU A 68 -15.89 -4.07 4.25
C LEU A 68 -15.67 -4.90 5.50
N SER A 69 -14.73 -4.50 6.34
CA SER A 69 -14.49 -5.16 7.62
C SER A 69 -14.14 -4.14 8.67
N LYS A 70 -14.71 -4.29 9.84
CA LYS A 70 -14.41 -3.45 11.00
C LYS A 70 -13.23 -3.97 11.79
N GLN A 71 -12.77 -5.17 11.47
CA GLN A 71 -11.69 -5.82 12.20
C GLN A 71 -10.45 -5.98 11.32
N ARG A 72 -9.28 -5.83 11.95
CA ARG A 72 -8.02 -6.04 11.26
C ARG A 72 -7.60 -7.49 11.45
N GLY A 73 -7.91 -8.30 10.46
CA GLY A 73 -7.56 -9.71 10.49
C GLY A 73 -6.15 -10.00 9.99
N PRO A 74 -5.81 -11.29 9.88
CA PRO A 74 -4.54 -11.70 9.28
C PRO A 74 -4.40 -11.21 7.83
N ALA A 75 -3.17 -11.15 7.34
CA ALA A 75 -2.89 -10.64 6.01
C ALA A 75 -3.68 -11.37 4.91
N ALA A 76 -3.85 -12.69 5.04
CA ALA A 76 -4.61 -13.46 4.07
C ALA A 76 -6.07 -13.02 3.99
N GLN A 77 -6.68 -12.72 5.14
CA GLN A 77 -8.06 -12.23 5.18
C GLN A 77 -8.14 -10.78 4.71
N ALA A 78 -7.17 -9.96 5.06
CA ALA A 78 -7.12 -8.58 4.61
C ALA A 78 -7.06 -8.48 3.09
N ALA A 79 -6.35 -9.40 2.44
CA ALA A 79 -6.24 -9.42 0.99
C ALA A 79 -7.58 -9.71 0.30
N LEU A 80 -8.55 -10.27 1.00
CA LEU A 80 -9.89 -10.51 0.45
C LEU A 80 -10.76 -9.26 0.45
N LEU A 81 -10.34 -8.21 1.13
CA LEU A 81 -11.13 -6.98 1.20
C LEU A 81 -11.00 -6.13 -0.06
N TYR A 82 -10.02 -6.42 -0.90
CA TYR A 82 -9.77 -5.64 -2.09
C TYR A 82 -9.23 -6.51 -3.23
N ALA A 83 -9.28 -5.97 -4.43
CA ALA A 83 -8.63 -6.56 -5.59
C ALA A 83 -7.80 -5.47 -6.26
N GLU A 84 -6.51 -5.70 -6.39
CA GLU A 84 -5.64 -4.76 -7.08
C GLU A 84 -5.85 -4.89 -8.58
N ARG A 85 -5.92 -3.76 -9.30
CA ARG A 85 -6.03 -3.77 -10.75
C ARG A 85 -4.75 -4.33 -11.36
N ALA A 86 -4.90 -5.09 -12.44
CA ALA A 86 -3.74 -5.72 -13.09
C ALA A 86 -2.70 -4.69 -13.55
N ASP A 87 -3.16 -3.58 -14.13
CA ASP A 87 -2.25 -2.52 -14.57
C ASP A 87 -1.51 -1.86 -13.40
N SER A 88 -2.17 -1.73 -12.25
CA SER A 88 -1.53 -1.21 -11.04
C SER A 88 -0.43 -2.14 -10.57
N ARG A 89 -0.71 -3.42 -10.53
CA ARG A 89 0.27 -4.42 -10.10
C ARG A 89 1.48 -4.42 -11.02
N GLU A 90 1.26 -4.36 -12.32
CA GLU A 90 2.34 -4.32 -13.29
C GLU A 90 3.22 -3.08 -13.11
N ARG A 91 2.59 -1.91 -12.93
CA ARG A 91 3.34 -0.67 -12.71
C ARG A 91 4.14 -0.72 -11.42
N ARG A 92 3.55 -1.30 -10.37
CA ARG A 92 4.20 -1.40 -9.08
C ARG A 92 5.40 -2.35 -9.15
N GLU A 93 5.24 -3.49 -9.80
CA GLU A 93 6.32 -4.45 -9.98
C GLU A 93 7.43 -3.86 -10.84
N ALA A 94 7.09 -3.13 -11.89
CA ALA A 94 8.07 -2.46 -12.73
C ALA A 94 8.83 -1.39 -11.95
N ALA A 95 8.13 -0.63 -11.11
CA ALA A 95 8.78 0.37 -10.27
C ALA A 95 9.75 -0.25 -9.27
N ILE A 96 9.37 -1.37 -8.67
CA ILE A 96 10.25 -2.10 -7.76
C ILE A 96 11.49 -2.60 -8.50
N ALA A 97 11.31 -3.16 -9.69
CA ALA A 97 12.43 -3.65 -10.49
C ALA A 97 13.37 -2.51 -10.88
N ALA A 98 12.82 -1.37 -11.29
CA ALA A 98 13.62 -0.20 -11.63
C ALA A 98 14.40 0.32 -10.42
N ARG A 99 13.78 0.33 -9.25
CA ARG A 99 14.46 0.75 -8.02
C ARG A 99 15.60 -0.18 -7.65
N LYS A 100 15.41 -1.49 -7.83
CA LYS A 100 16.49 -2.46 -7.59
C LYS A 100 17.69 -2.20 -8.48
N VAL A 101 17.44 -1.91 -9.76
CA VAL A 101 18.52 -1.59 -10.68
C VAL A 101 19.24 -0.30 -10.25
N GLN A 102 18.48 0.73 -9.89
CA GLN A 102 19.07 1.99 -9.45
C GLN A 102 19.72 1.89 -8.08
N ALA A 103 19.17 1.09 -7.19
CA ALA A 103 19.67 0.94 -5.85
C ALA A 103 20.93 0.08 -5.79
N HIS A 104 21.28 -0.57 -6.88
CA HIS A 104 22.46 -1.41 -6.96
C HIS A 104 23.53 -0.90 -7.90
N PRO A 105 23.82 0.38 -7.95
CA PRO A 105 25.07 0.77 -8.59
C PRO A 105 26.23 0.12 -7.86
N ALA A 106 26.05 -0.15 -6.58
CA ALA A 106 27.02 -0.85 -5.77
C ALA A 106 27.20 -2.30 -6.20
N ALA A 107 26.19 -2.95 -6.71
CA ALA A 107 26.30 -4.32 -7.20
C ALA A 107 27.18 -4.41 -8.42
N SER A 108 27.26 -3.33 -9.19
CA SER A 108 28.13 -3.24 -10.34
C SER A 108 29.49 -2.60 -9.98
N VAL A 109 29.65 -2.12 -8.77
CA VAL A 109 30.92 -1.56 -8.32
C VAL A 109 31.88 -2.68 -8.04
N LYS A 110 33.10 -2.50 -8.50
CA LYS A 110 34.15 -3.46 -8.27
C LYS A 110 34.48 -3.54 -6.80
N GLY A 111 34.57 -4.73 -6.30
CA GLY A 111 34.95 -4.95 -4.93
C GLY A 111 33.85 -5.63 -4.13
N ARG A 112 34.23 -6.14 -2.99
CA ARG A 112 33.29 -6.81 -2.10
C ARG A 112 32.53 -5.77 -1.29
N PRO A 113 31.21 -5.95 -1.12
CA PRO A 113 30.49 -5.13 -0.18
C PRO A 113 31.08 -5.30 1.22
N THR A 114 31.15 -4.22 1.97
CA THR A 114 31.57 -4.30 3.36
C THR A 114 30.48 -4.98 4.18
N LYS A 115 30.82 -5.38 5.40
CA LYS A 115 29.81 -5.93 6.30
C LYS A 115 28.68 -4.95 6.52
N LYS A 116 28.99 -3.67 6.56
CA LYS A 116 27.97 -2.62 6.72
C LYS A 116 27.03 -2.57 5.52
N ASP A 117 27.57 -2.67 4.32
CA ASP A 117 26.76 -2.66 3.12
C ASP A 117 25.86 -3.88 3.06
N ARG A 118 26.35 -5.04 3.46
CA ARG A 118 25.56 -6.25 3.51
C ARG A 118 24.39 -6.11 4.49
N ARG A 119 24.62 -5.51 5.66
CA ARG A 119 23.58 -5.27 6.65
C ARG A 119 22.50 -4.34 6.10
N LEU A 120 22.91 -3.29 5.38
CA LEU A 120 21.95 -2.38 4.77
C LEU A 120 21.11 -3.07 3.71
N ILE A 121 21.72 -3.90 2.89
CA ILE A 121 21.02 -4.67 1.88
C ILE A 121 20.01 -5.61 2.55
N HIS A 122 20.40 -6.29 3.61
CA HIS A 122 19.51 -7.17 4.34
C HIS A 122 18.32 -6.41 4.95
N ARG A 123 18.54 -5.20 5.45
CA ARG A 123 17.44 -4.39 5.97
C ARG A 123 16.40 -4.09 4.90
N PHE A 124 16.85 -3.81 3.68
CA PHE A 124 15.92 -3.52 2.61
C PHE A 124 15.20 -4.75 2.12
N THR A 125 15.86 -5.89 2.07
CA THR A 125 15.27 -7.10 1.52
C THR A 125 14.57 -7.96 2.56
N GLY A 126 14.94 -7.83 3.81
CA GLY A 126 14.39 -8.64 4.89
C GLY A 126 13.20 -8.04 5.62
N SER A 127 12.81 -6.84 5.26
CA SER A 127 11.69 -6.18 5.95
C SER A 127 10.35 -6.35 5.26
#